data_004532c80809a050496becad67a68ebf
#
_entry.id   004532c80809a050496becad67a68ebf
#
_cell.length_a   1.000
_cell.length_b   1.000
_cell.length_c   1.000
_cell.angle_alpha   90.00
_cell.angle_beta   90.00
_cell.angle_gamma   90.00
#
_symmetry.space_group_name_H-M   'P 1'
#
loop_
_entity.id
_entity.type
_entity.pdbx_description
1 polymer ?
#
loop_
_entity_poly.entity_id
_entity_poly.type
_entity_poly.pdbx_seq_one_letter_code
_entity_poly.pdbx_strand_id
1 'polypeptide(L)'
;MKKFSNMLLLLSAGTIIAFSACKKDKDKDPGNNGNNGTPYTCATCVKSPEAKAEYDGSSKGVYKGILIASTGTIKFNVGNDGSSISAVMVIDGTTVNLSSSITWNAGESYVAPFTGMMGTDPVSITFSVDQDGSAPVIVSSSIPGHPNASFTLVKETSNALIEGFEGTYSTSDGKKGTFNILLSRVLKKWGGIARENGTTDEDDINGTLDGSKIMQPGSGEIGTLTADEINGSFKDSHGATVTIKGKRTL
;
A
#
# COMPACT_ATOMS: atom_id res chain seq x y z
N MET A 1 -6.91 -1.95 -24.20
CA MET A 1 -8.13 -1.67 -23.40
C MET A 1 -8.66 -3.01 -22.89
N LYS A 2 -8.22 -3.42 -21.72
CA LYS A 2 -8.77 -4.62 -21.05
C LYS A 2 -9.96 -4.19 -20.21
N LYS A 3 -11.08 -4.82 -20.47
CA LYS A 3 -12.34 -4.60 -19.77
C LYS A 3 -12.18 -5.01 -18.31
N PHE A 4 -12.51 -4.11 -17.39
CA PHE A 4 -12.74 -4.43 -16.00
C PHE A 4 -13.86 -5.46 -15.92
N SER A 5 -13.52 -6.66 -15.52
CA SER A 5 -14.49 -7.70 -15.24
C SER A 5 -14.68 -7.74 -13.73
N ASN A 6 -15.90 -7.40 -13.30
CA ASN A 6 -16.40 -7.73 -11.99
C ASN A 6 -16.38 -9.26 -11.86
N MET A 7 -15.45 -9.78 -11.07
CA MET A 7 -15.48 -11.20 -10.78
C MET A 7 -15.02 -11.47 -9.36
N LEU A 8 -15.97 -11.35 -8.48
CA LEU A 8 -15.96 -12.04 -7.21
C LEU A 8 -16.83 -13.28 -7.37
N LEU A 9 -16.25 -14.41 -7.68
CA LEU A 9 -16.85 -15.75 -7.64
C LEU A 9 -15.74 -16.79 -7.78
N LEU A 10 -15.57 -17.68 -6.82
CA LEU A 10 -16.20 -18.98 -6.81
C LEU A 10 -15.76 -19.83 -5.61
N LEU A 11 -16.75 -20.45 -5.05
CA LEU A 11 -16.71 -21.61 -4.19
C LEU A 11 -15.70 -22.67 -4.62
N SER A 12 -14.95 -23.19 -3.66
CA SER A 12 -14.67 -24.64 -3.65
C SER A 12 -14.77 -25.17 -2.23
N ALA A 13 -15.55 -26.21 -2.11
CA ALA A 13 -15.87 -26.92 -0.88
C ALA A 13 -14.69 -27.79 -0.42
N GLY A 14 -14.52 -27.83 0.91
CA GLY A 14 -14.17 -29.06 1.61
C GLY A 14 -12.72 -29.41 1.76
N THR A 15 -12.18 -29.23 2.97
CA THR A 15 -11.67 -30.38 3.75
C THR A 15 -11.37 -29.94 5.18
N ILE A 16 -12.07 -30.55 6.11
CA ILE A 16 -11.86 -30.40 7.56
C ILE A 16 -10.60 -31.18 7.91
N ILE A 17 -9.58 -30.49 8.41
CA ILE A 17 -8.52 -31.12 9.20
C ILE A 17 -8.53 -30.44 10.56
N ALA A 18 -9.00 -31.19 11.57
CA ALA A 18 -8.93 -30.84 12.96
C ALA A 18 -7.48 -30.96 13.44
N PHE A 19 -6.92 -29.87 13.94
CA PHE A 19 -5.76 -29.94 14.84
C PHE A 19 -6.08 -29.25 16.16
N SER A 20 -5.77 -30.02 17.20
CA SER A 20 -6.00 -29.77 18.62
C SER A 20 -5.32 -28.54 19.19
N ALA A 21 -6.09 -27.88 20.02
CA ALA A 21 -5.74 -27.23 21.29
C ALA A 21 -4.31 -26.67 21.47
N CYS A 22 -4.23 -25.34 21.50
CA CYS A 22 -3.33 -24.63 22.38
C CYS A 22 -4.11 -23.58 23.19
N LYS A 23 -3.71 -23.44 24.43
CA LYS A 23 -4.35 -22.82 25.59
C LYS A 23 -4.89 -21.40 25.32
N LYS A 24 -6.07 -21.24 25.88
CA LYS A 24 -6.83 -20.02 26.08
C LYS A 24 -6.07 -19.06 27.00
N ASP A 25 -5.46 -18.05 26.45
CA ASP A 25 -5.25 -16.81 27.17
C ASP A 25 -6.51 -15.97 26.97
N LYS A 26 -7.10 -15.62 28.10
CA LYS A 26 -8.29 -14.76 28.16
C LYS A 26 -7.84 -13.32 27.88
N ASP A 27 -7.77 -12.93 26.64
CA ASP A 27 -7.82 -11.51 26.29
C ASP A 27 -9.23 -11.03 26.54
N LYS A 28 -9.35 -10.22 27.57
CA LYS A 28 -10.57 -9.48 27.90
C LYS A 28 -10.90 -8.60 26.70
N ASP A 29 -12.03 -8.89 26.07
CA ASP A 29 -12.72 -7.98 25.18
C ASP A 29 -12.92 -6.64 25.92
N PRO A 30 -12.26 -5.55 25.51
CA PRO A 30 -12.56 -4.25 26.11
C PRO A 30 -13.90 -3.81 25.55
N GLY A 31 -14.91 -3.91 26.37
CA GLY A 31 -16.24 -3.39 26.10
C GLY A 31 -16.16 -2.00 25.48
N ASN A 32 -17.07 -1.79 24.59
CA ASN A 32 -17.43 -0.53 23.94
C ASN A 32 -17.65 0.59 24.98
N ASN A 33 -16.55 1.21 25.41
CA ASN A 33 -16.57 2.50 26.08
C ASN A 33 -16.23 3.53 25.02
N GLY A 34 -17.18 4.43 24.75
CA GLY A 34 -17.00 5.60 23.89
C GLY A 34 -15.80 6.43 24.34
N ASN A 35 -14.62 6.01 23.93
CA ASN A 35 -13.41 6.78 24.09
C ASN A 35 -13.40 7.84 22.98
N ASN A 36 -13.61 9.08 23.36
CA ASN A 36 -13.13 10.25 22.63
C ASN A 36 -11.58 10.26 22.62
N GLY A 37 -10.99 9.15 22.14
CA GLY A 37 -9.56 9.04 21.93
C GLY A 37 -9.15 10.00 20.81
N THR A 38 -8.08 10.75 21.03
CA THR A 38 -7.45 11.54 19.97
C THR A 38 -7.20 10.63 18.76
N PRO A 39 -7.63 11.00 17.54
CA PRO A 39 -7.39 10.21 16.35
C PRO A 39 -5.90 9.92 16.17
N TYR A 40 -5.60 8.73 15.66
CA TYR A 40 -4.21 8.36 15.37
C TYR A 40 -3.55 9.37 14.44
N THR A 41 -2.32 9.72 14.76
CA THR A 41 -1.47 10.54 13.93
C THR A 41 -0.12 9.84 13.78
N CYS A 42 0.31 9.64 12.55
CA CYS A 42 1.62 9.08 12.24
C CYS A 42 2.72 10.08 12.63
N ALA A 43 3.47 9.74 13.69
CA ALA A 43 4.53 10.62 14.21
C ALA A 43 5.76 10.70 13.28
N THR A 44 6.01 9.63 12.52
CA THR A 44 7.18 9.48 11.64
C THR A 44 6.90 9.82 10.18
N CYS A 45 5.61 9.95 9.79
CA CYS A 45 5.25 10.27 8.43
C CYS A 45 5.52 11.74 8.08
N VAL A 46 6.01 11.98 6.87
CA VAL A 46 6.24 13.34 6.37
C VAL A 46 4.92 14.09 6.19
N LYS A 47 4.93 15.41 6.41
CA LYS A 47 3.73 16.26 6.36
C LYS A 47 3.63 17.07 5.07
N SER A 48 4.67 17.06 4.23
CA SER A 48 4.75 17.77 2.96
C SER A 48 5.45 16.89 1.93
N PRO A 49 5.24 17.16 0.62
CA PRO A 49 5.96 16.47 -0.43
C PRO A 49 7.48 16.58 -0.26
N GLU A 50 8.18 15.49 -0.51
CA GLU A 50 9.65 15.43 -0.52
C GLU A 50 10.20 15.67 -1.93
N ALA A 51 9.37 15.51 -2.98
CA ALA A 51 9.74 15.70 -4.36
C ALA A 51 10.07 17.18 -4.67
N LYS A 52 11.10 17.40 -5.49
CA LYS A 52 11.46 18.74 -5.97
C LYS A 52 10.74 19.07 -7.28
N ALA A 53 10.30 20.32 -7.42
CA ALA A 53 9.54 20.79 -8.59
C ALA A 53 10.30 20.62 -9.91
N GLU A 54 11.62 20.74 -9.89
CA GLU A 54 12.47 20.55 -11.07
C GLU A 54 12.43 19.13 -11.65
N TYR A 55 11.95 18.15 -10.85
CA TYR A 55 11.87 16.74 -11.25
C TYR A 55 10.44 16.23 -11.47
N ASP A 56 9.43 17.07 -11.35
CA ASP A 56 8.03 16.65 -11.50
C ASP A 56 7.74 15.98 -12.85
N GLY A 57 8.38 16.43 -13.92
CA GLY A 57 8.23 15.90 -15.29
C GLY A 57 9.43 15.09 -15.80
N SER A 58 10.16 14.40 -14.92
CA SER A 58 11.31 13.57 -15.31
C SER A 58 11.31 12.24 -14.56
N SER A 59 12.16 11.30 -14.96
CA SER A 59 12.36 10.03 -14.23
C SER A 59 13.09 10.20 -12.90
N LYS A 60 13.69 11.39 -12.61
CA LYS A 60 14.14 11.76 -11.27
C LYS A 60 12.98 12.02 -10.32
N GLY A 61 13.24 11.93 -9.01
CA GLY A 61 12.29 12.33 -7.99
C GLY A 61 12.06 11.28 -6.92
N VAL A 62 10.91 11.39 -6.27
CA VAL A 62 10.48 10.49 -5.20
C VAL A 62 9.32 9.63 -5.68
N TYR A 63 9.41 8.33 -5.44
CA TYR A 63 8.35 7.37 -5.74
C TYR A 63 7.98 6.66 -4.46
N LYS A 64 6.69 6.62 -4.17
CA LYS A 64 6.16 5.96 -2.98
C LYS A 64 5.31 4.79 -3.38
N GLY A 65 5.40 3.72 -2.62
CA GLY A 65 4.70 2.48 -2.89
C GLY A 65 4.25 1.76 -1.65
N ILE A 66 3.31 0.86 -1.88
CA ILE A 66 2.80 -0.09 -0.91
C ILE A 66 3.09 -1.51 -1.39
N LEU A 67 3.22 -2.42 -0.43
CA LEU A 67 3.36 -3.85 -0.65
C LEU A 67 2.11 -4.57 -0.20
N ILE A 68 1.78 -5.68 -0.87
CA ILE A 68 0.78 -6.65 -0.41
C ILE A 68 1.36 -8.06 -0.48
N ALA A 69 0.73 -9.03 0.18
CA ALA A 69 1.22 -10.35 0.59
C ALA A 69 2.12 -10.30 1.85
N SER A 70 2.53 -9.10 2.22
CA SER A 70 3.12 -8.69 3.49
C SER A 70 2.74 -7.25 3.69
N THR A 71 2.56 -6.79 4.91
CA THR A 71 2.31 -5.37 5.15
C THR A 71 3.59 -4.59 4.94
N GLY A 72 3.50 -3.47 4.22
CA GLY A 72 4.68 -2.65 4.07
C GLY A 72 4.59 -1.54 3.03
N THR A 73 5.63 -0.74 3.04
CA THR A 73 5.79 0.42 2.16
C THR A 73 7.18 0.43 1.55
N ILE A 74 7.31 1.13 0.43
CA ILE A 74 8.61 1.39 -0.19
C ILE A 74 8.67 2.83 -0.67
N LYS A 75 9.82 3.48 -0.48
CA LYS A 75 10.10 4.81 -1.01
C LYS A 75 11.41 4.79 -1.77
N PHE A 76 11.36 5.11 -3.07
CA PHE A 76 12.53 5.31 -3.91
C PHE A 76 12.88 6.80 -3.97
N ASN A 77 14.17 7.08 -3.90
CA ASN A 77 14.78 8.36 -4.19
C ASN A 77 15.67 8.20 -5.43
N VAL A 78 15.19 8.65 -6.58
CA VAL A 78 15.96 8.63 -7.83
C VAL A 78 16.60 10.00 -8.01
N GLY A 79 17.70 10.25 -7.29
CA GLY A 79 18.47 11.49 -7.40
C GLY A 79 17.73 12.78 -7.05
N ASN A 80 16.66 12.72 -6.27
CA ASN A 80 15.85 13.89 -5.90
C ASN A 80 16.64 14.91 -5.06
N ASP A 81 17.55 14.45 -4.22
CA ASP A 81 18.41 15.28 -3.36
C ASP A 81 19.83 15.49 -3.92
N GLY A 82 20.02 15.14 -5.18
CA GLY A 82 21.21 15.50 -5.97
C GLY A 82 22.24 14.41 -6.17
N SER A 83 22.34 13.38 -5.33
CA SER A 83 23.48 12.45 -5.43
C SER A 83 23.15 10.97 -5.19
N SER A 84 22.18 10.63 -4.36
CA SER A 84 21.94 9.22 -4.04
C SER A 84 20.76 8.65 -4.78
N ILE A 85 20.94 7.45 -5.31
CA ILE A 85 19.84 6.64 -5.83
C ILE A 85 19.66 5.50 -4.83
N SER A 86 18.57 5.59 -4.08
CA SER A 86 18.32 4.71 -2.94
C SER A 86 16.84 4.39 -2.80
N ALA A 87 16.54 3.35 -2.05
CA ALA A 87 15.19 3.09 -1.59
C ALA A 87 15.19 2.65 -0.13
N VAL A 88 14.09 2.93 0.55
CA VAL A 88 13.81 2.41 1.88
C VAL A 88 12.52 1.61 1.79
N MET A 89 12.60 0.33 2.12
CA MET A 89 11.45 -0.56 2.21
C MET A 89 11.20 -0.90 3.68
N VAL A 90 9.96 -0.86 4.10
CA VAL A 90 9.52 -1.43 5.37
C VAL A 90 8.63 -2.61 5.02
N ILE A 91 8.93 -3.79 5.50
CA ILE A 91 8.16 -5.01 5.26
C ILE A 91 8.03 -5.78 6.57
N ASP A 92 6.79 -6.07 6.99
CA ASP A 92 6.47 -6.70 8.27
C ASP A 92 7.22 -6.07 9.46
N GLY A 93 7.29 -4.72 9.46
CA GLY A 93 7.99 -3.93 10.48
C GLY A 93 9.51 -3.91 10.38
N THR A 94 10.12 -4.62 9.43
CA THR A 94 11.57 -4.63 9.19
C THR A 94 11.94 -3.56 8.16
N THR A 95 12.86 -2.67 8.50
CA THR A 95 13.39 -1.66 7.58
C THR A 95 14.55 -2.23 6.78
N VAL A 96 14.47 -2.14 5.46
CA VAL A 96 15.51 -2.55 4.52
C VAL A 96 15.96 -1.34 3.70
N ASN A 97 17.23 -0.99 3.79
CA ASN A 97 17.84 0.06 2.99
C ASN A 97 18.41 -0.56 1.71
N LEU A 98 18.00 0.00 0.57
CA LEU A 98 18.40 -0.46 -0.75
C LEU A 98 19.12 0.67 -1.49
N SER A 99 20.06 0.32 -2.36
CA SER A 99 20.76 1.27 -3.20
C SER A 99 20.94 0.73 -4.61
N SER A 100 21.10 1.65 -5.58
CA SER A 100 21.46 1.32 -6.95
C SER A 100 22.74 2.06 -7.36
N SER A 101 23.60 1.39 -8.12
CA SER A 101 24.79 1.99 -8.74
C SER A 101 24.51 2.49 -10.17
N ILE A 102 23.30 2.27 -10.69
CA ILE A 102 22.95 2.70 -12.06
C ILE A 102 22.75 4.21 -12.08
N THR A 103 23.52 4.89 -12.90
CA THR A 103 23.45 6.33 -13.07
C THR A 103 22.15 6.72 -13.80
N TRP A 104 21.53 7.81 -13.36
CA TRP A 104 20.42 8.43 -14.04
C TRP A 104 20.91 9.33 -15.19
N ASN A 105 20.24 9.28 -16.34
CA ASN A 105 20.49 10.14 -17.48
C ASN A 105 19.24 10.99 -17.82
N ALA A 106 19.47 12.24 -18.19
CA ALA A 106 18.38 13.16 -18.54
C ALA A 106 17.69 12.72 -19.85
N GLY A 107 16.35 12.73 -19.85
CA GLY A 107 15.55 12.40 -21.03
C GLY A 107 15.44 10.90 -21.33
N GLU A 108 15.87 10.05 -20.41
CA GLU A 108 15.78 8.60 -20.54
C GLU A 108 14.85 8.01 -19.47
N SER A 109 14.21 6.88 -19.80
CA SER A 109 13.57 6.03 -18.82
C SER A 109 14.62 5.50 -17.84
N TYR A 110 14.26 5.35 -16.58
CA TYR A 110 15.17 4.82 -15.58
C TYR A 110 14.78 3.39 -15.20
N VAL A 111 15.70 2.46 -15.43
CA VAL A 111 15.54 1.05 -15.03
C VAL A 111 16.77 0.62 -14.27
N ALA A 112 16.59 0.15 -13.03
CA ALA A 112 17.72 -0.21 -12.19
C ALA A 112 17.38 -1.26 -11.14
N PRO A 113 18.32 -2.18 -10.81
CA PRO A 113 18.24 -2.99 -9.63
C PRO A 113 18.62 -2.14 -8.40
N PHE A 114 17.82 -2.29 -7.36
CA PHE A 114 18.09 -1.80 -6.01
C PHE A 114 18.38 -3.00 -5.13
N THR A 115 19.53 -3.00 -4.47
CA THR A 115 19.99 -4.13 -3.66
C THR A 115 20.28 -3.71 -2.23
N GLY A 116 20.10 -4.63 -1.30
CA GLY A 116 20.38 -4.45 0.13
C GLY A 116 20.27 -5.76 0.89
N MET A 117 20.17 -5.67 2.20
CA MET A 117 20.12 -6.83 3.08
C MET A 117 18.93 -6.74 4.04
N MET A 118 18.21 -7.84 4.21
CA MET A 118 17.22 -8.04 5.27
C MET A 118 17.81 -9.04 6.27
N GLY A 119 18.38 -8.51 7.35
CA GLY A 119 19.24 -9.32 8.23
C GLY A 119 20.51 -9.77 7.49
N THR A 120 20.66 -11.08 7.29
CA THR A 120 21.79 -11.68 6.54
C THR A 120 21.44 -12.04 5.09
N ASP A 121 20.17 -11.90 4.71
CA ASP A 121 19.68 -12.37 3.43
C ASP A 121 19.61 -11.23 2.40
N PRO A 122 20.07 -11.46 1.16
CA PRO A 122 20.06 -10.44 0.14
C PRO A 122 18.66 -10.14 -0.37
N VAL A 123 18.39 -8.84 -0.57
CA VAL A 123 17.17 -8.33 -1.21
C VAL A 123 17.55 -7.67 -2.52
N SER A 124 16.77 -7.92 -3.56
CA SER A 124 16.90 -7.25 -4.86
C SER A 124 15.52 -6.89 -5.42
N ILE A 125 15.39 -5.65 -5.89
CA ILE A 125 14.17 -5.12 -6.50
C ILE A 125 14.59 -4.36 -7.76
N THR A 126 14.05 -4.74 -8.93
CA THR A 126 14.26 -3.97 -10.17
C THR A 126 13.11 -2.98 -10.35
N PHE A 127 13.42 -1.70 -10.23
CA PHE A 127 12.51 -0.58 -10.44
C PHE A 127 12.62 -0.07 -11.88
N SER A 128 11.49 0.31 -12.48
CA SER A 128 11.42 0.94 -13.80
C SER A 128 10.45 2.10 -13.77
N VAL A 129 10.78 3.15 -14.52
CA VAL A 129 9.91 4.33 -14.72
C VAL A 129 10.22 4.99 -16.06
N ASP A 130 9.19 5.55 -16.69
CA ASP A 130 9.34 6.25 -17.96
C ASP A 130 10.09 7.60 -17.80
N GLN A 131 10.60 8.14 -18.91
CA GLN A 131 11.43 9.35 -18.92
C GLN A 131 10.77 10.58 -18.28
N ASP A 132 9.44 10.67 -18.32
CA ASP A 132 8.64 11.76 -17.72
C ASP A 132 8.25 11.48 -16.25
N GLY A 133 8.64 10.32 -15.73
CA GLY A 133 8.29 9.87 -14.38
C GLY A 133 6.94 9.15 -14.27
N SER A 134 6.28 8.90 -15.39
CA SER A 134 5.06 8.10 -15.44
C SER A 134 5.34 6.58 -15.35
N ALA A 135 4.29 5.80 -15.12
CA ALA A 135 4.31 4.34 -15.09
C ALA A 135 5.41 3.70 -14.20
N PRO A 136 5.63 4.17 -12.96
CA PRO A 136 6.58 3.51 -12.07
C PRO A 136 6.11 2.08 -11.76
N VAL A 137 7.00 1.10 -11.89
CA VAL A 137 6.68 -0.32 -11.69
C VAL A 137 7.88 -1.09 -11.12
N ILE A 138 7.60 -2.15 -10.36
CA ILE A 138 8.58 -3.17 -10.02
C ILE A 138 8.54 -4.27 -11.09
N VAL A 139 9.62 -4.39 -11.84
CA VAL A 139 9.77 -5.38 -12.91
C VAL A 139 10.05 -6.77 -12.34
N SER A 140 10.84 -6.82 -11.26
CA SER A 140 11.15 -8.06 -10.55
C SER A 140 11.53 -7.78 -9.10
N SER A 141 11.26 -8.74 -8.23
CA SER A 141 11.67 -8.67 -6.82
C SER A 141 12.12 -10.04 -6.32
N SER A 142 13.11 -10.02 -5.42
CA SER A 142 13.54 -11.17 -4.63
C SER A 142 13.68 -10.70 -3.19
N ILE A 143 12.69 -11.06 -2.37
CA ILE A 143 12.62 -10.66 -0.96
C ILE A 143 12.49 -11.94 -0.13
N PRO A 144 13.46 -12.25 0.74
CA PRO A 144 13.46 -13.43 1.57
C PRO A 144 12.18 -13.56 2.40
N GLY A 145 11.53 -14.71 2.35
CA GLY A 145 10.27 -14.96 3.04
C GLY A 145 9.01 -14.41 2.36
N HIS A 146 9.14 -13.60 1.28
CA HIS A 146 8.04 -12.89 0.64
C HIS A 146 7.98 -13.13 -0.89
N PRO A 147 7.86 -14.39 -1.36
CA PRO A 147 7.93 -14.71 -2.80
C PRO A 147 6.77 -14.15 -3.62
N ASN A 148 5.66 -13.80 -2.96
CA ASN A 148 4.44 -13.28 -3.59
C ASN A 148 4.19 -11.80 -3.28
N ALA A 149 5.21 -11.06 -2.88
CA ALA A 149 5.08 -9.62 -2.65
C ALA A 149 4.81 -8.91 -3.99
N SER A 150 3.73 -8.15 -4.04
CA SER A 150 3.39 -7.27 -5.15
C SER A 150 3.39 -5.81 -4.71
N PHE A 151 3.47 -4.90 -5.68
CA PHE A 151 3.72 -3.49 -5.42
C PHE A 151 2.79 -2.62 -6.24
N THR A 152 2.30 -1.56 -5.63
CA THR A 152 1.71 -0.42 -6.32
C THR A 152 2.56 0.80 -6.04
N LEU A 153 2.98 1.51 -7.09
CA LEU A 153 3.86 2.67 -7.01
C LEU A 153 3.22 3.91 -7.62
N VAL A 154 3.51 5.06 -7.04
CA VAL A 154 3.11 6.36 -7.55
C VAL A 154 4.28 7.33 -7.41
N LYS A 155 4.49 8.18 -8.43
CA LYS A 155 5.39 9.31 -8.33
C LYS A 155 4.80 10.38 -7.43
N GLU A 156 5.57 10.87 -6.46
CA GLU A 156 5.25 12.07 -5.73
C GLU A 156 5.66 13.29 -6.55
N THR A 157 4.83 14.32 -6.57
CA THR A 157 5.16 15.61 -7.16
C THR A 157 5.33 16.67 -6.08
N SER A 158 6.02 17.76 -6.39
CA SER A 158 6.35 18.82 -5.44
C SER A 158 5.13 19.48 -4.77
N ASN A 159 3.97 19.36 -5.37
CA ASN A 159 2.71 19.96 -4.89
C ASN A 159 1.69 18.94 -4.37
N ALA A 160 1.98 17.64 -4.44
CA ALA A 160 1.02 16.60 -4.06
C ALA A 160 1.68 15.48 -3.25
N LEU A 161 1.57 15.59 -1.94
CA LEU A 161 2.00 14.54 -1.01
C LEU A 161 1.28 13.22 -1.32
N ILE A 162 2.06 12.16 -1.39
CA ILE A 162 1.57 10.79 -1.45
C ILE A 162 1.69 10.16 -0.06
N GLU A 163 0.58 9.68 0.45
CA GLU A 163 0.44 9.06 1.77
C GLU A 163 0.12 7.58 1.61
N GLY A 164 0.81 6.70 2.32
CA GLY A 164 0.55 5.26 2.34
C GLY A 164 -0.24 4.86 3.58
N PHE A 165 -1.26 4.03 3.39
CA PHE A 165 -2.08 3.49 4.47
C PHE A 165 -2.11 1.97 4.39
N GLU A 166 -1.99 1.32 5.52
CA GLU A 166 -2.14 -0.11 5.69
C GLU A 166 -3.37 -0.39 6.55
N GLY A 167 -4.13 -1.40 6.18
CA GLY A 167 -5.38 -1.68 6.87
C GLY A 167 -5.85 -3.13 6.77
N THR A 168 -6.95 -3.37 7.46
CA THR A 168 -7.66 -4.64 7.44
C THR A 168 -9.12 -4.44 7.09
N TYR A 169 -9.72 -5.46 6.51
CA TYR A 169 -11.15 -5.52 6.32
C TYR A 169 -11.75 -6.82 6.86
N SER A 170 -13.03 -6.76 7.17
CA SER A 170 -13.84 -7.94 7.48
C SER A 170 -15.23 -7.77 6.89
N THR A 171 -15.85 -8.87 6.52
CA THR A 171 -17.18 -8.89 5.96
C THR A 171 -18.18 -9.63 6.85
N SER A 172 -19.47 -9.32 6.73
CA SER A 172 -20.52 -9.97 7.53
C SER A 172 -20.71 -11.45 7.22
N ASP A 173 -20.24 -11.93 6.06
CA ASP A 173 -20.19 -13.34 5.66
C ASP A 173 -18.92 -14.06 6.09
N GLY A 174 -18.03 -13.40 6.87
CA GLY A 174 -16.91 -14.02 7.56
C GLY A 174 -15.55 -13.91 6.87
N LYS A 175 -15.47 -13.28 5.70
CA LYS A 175 -14.17 -13.01 5.04
C LYS A 175 -13.38 -11.95 5.80
N LYS A 176 -12.06 -12.06 5.73
CA LYS A 176 -11.12 -11.11 6.32
C LYS A 176 -9.91 -10.97 5.42
N GLY A 177 -9.32 -9.80 5.42
CA GLY A 177 -8.11 -9.56 4.64
C GLY A 177 -7.43 -8.26 5.02
N THR A 178 -6.42 -7.94 4.24
CA THR A 178 -5.66 -6.70 4.33
C THR A 178 -5.90 -5.85 3.09
N PHE A 179 -5.74 -4.54 3.24
CA PHE A 179 -5.64 -3.61 2.13
C PHE A 179 -4.51 -2.63 2.40
N ASN A 180 -3.81 -2.26 1.34
CA ASN A 180 -2.79 -1.22 1.37
C ASN A 180 -3.09 -0.25 0.23
N ILE A 181 -3.11 1.05 0.54
CA ILE A 181 -3.44 2.08 -0.45
C ILE A 181 -2.45 3.25 -0.37
N LEU A 182 -2.28 3.88 -1.51
CA LEU A 182 -1.69 5.21 -1.64
C LEU A 182 -2.81 6.21 -1.87
N LEU A 183 -2.71 7.39 -1.27
CA LEU A 183 -3.65 8.48 -1.52
C LEU A 183 -2.93 9.82 -1.60
N SER A 184 -3.57 10.78 -2.27
CA SER A 184 -3.21 12.19 -2.24
C SER A 184 -4.45 13.04 -1.98
N ARG A 185 -4.40 13.79 -0.88
CA ARG A 185 -5.49 14.71 -0.52
C ARG A 185 -5.61 15.88 -1.52
N VAL A 186 -4.49 16.29 -2.11
CA VAL A 186 -4.45 17.36 -3.11
C VAL A 186 -5.04 16.89 -4.43
N LEU A 187 -4.64 15.72 -4.92
CA LEU A 187 -5.16 15.13 -6.15
C LEU A 187 -6.58 14.55 -5.97
N LYS A 188 -7.04 14.42 -4.74
CA LYS A 188 -8.33 13.80 -4.36
C LYS A 188 -8.50 12.39 -4.95
N LYS A 189 -7.42 11.61 -4.99
CA LYS A 189 -7.39 10.25 -5.52
C LYS A 189 -6.75 9.30 -4.54
N TRP A 190 -7.17 8.05 -4.61
CA TRP A 190 -6.55 6.94 -3.91
C TRP A 190 -6.58 5.68 -4.77
N GLY A 191 -5.66 4.76 -4.50
CA GLY A 191 -5.61 3.45 -5.14
C GLY A 191 -4.67 2.52 -4.42
N GLY A 192 -4.83 1.25 -4.63
CA GLY A 192 -4.00 0.22 -4.01
C GLY A 192 -4.55 -1.17 -4.24
N ILE A 193 -4.23 -2.06 -3.34
CA ILE A 193 -4.51 -3.49 -3.45
C ILE A 193 -5.17 -3.99 -2.17
N ALA A 194 -6.15 -4.89 -2.30
CA ALA A 194 -6.70 -5.68 -1.21
C ALA A 194 -6.46 -7.17 -1.48
N ARG A 195 -6.30 -7.96 -0.41
CA ARG A 195 -6.12 -9.41 -0.48
C ARG A 195 -6.85 -10.10 0.65
N GLU A 196 -7.60 -11.15 0.33
CA GLU A 196 -8.23 -12.01 1.33
C GLU A 196 -7.18 -12.90 2.03
N ASN A 197 -7.31 -13.07 3.33
CA ASN A 197 -6.39 -13.91 4.11
C ASN A 197 -6.42 -15.37 3.61
N GLY A 198 -5.23 -15.92 3.41
CA GLY A 198 -5.07 -17.31 2.96
C GLY A 198 -5.18 -17.51 1.45
N THR A 199 -5.34 -16.43 0.67
CA THR A 199 -5.32 -16.45 -0.78
C THR A 199 -4.10 -15.73 -1.36
N THR A 200 -3.85 -15.91 -2.65
CA THR A 200 -2.88 -15.11 -3.42
C THR A 200 -3.57 -14.17 -4.39
N ASP A 201 -4.90 -14.18 -4.43
CA ASP A 201 -5.68 -13.34 -5.34
C ASP A 201 -5.69 -11.89 -4.81
N GLU A 202 -5.50 -10.96 -5.71
CA GLU A 202 -5.43 -9.53 -5.44
C GLU A 202 -6.55 -8.80 -6.16
N ASP A 203 -7.14 -7.86 -5.44
CA ASP A 203 -8.12 -6.93 -5.99
C ASP A 203 -7.49 -5.54 -6.07
N ASP A 204 -7.40 -4.99 -7.27
CA ASP A 204 -7.09 -3.58 -7.48
C ASP A 204 -8.27 -2.74 -6.99
N ILE A 205 -8.00 -1.86 -6.05
CA ILE A 205 -9.00 -0.95 -5.47
C ILE A 205 -8.58 0.51 -5.72
N ASN A 206 -9.55 1.33 -6.11
CA ASN A 206 -9.27 2.75 -6.36
C ASN A 206 -10.52 3.62 -6.24
N GLY A 207 -10.31 4.93 -6.16
CA GLY A 207 -11.39 5.87 -6.11
C GLY A 207 -10.94 7.31 -5.90
N THR A 208 -11.84 8.10 -5.35
CA THR A 208 -11.64 9.54 -5.12
C THR A 208 -11.86 9.90 -3.65
N LEU A 209 -11.39 11.09 -3.27
CA LEU A 209 -11.70 11.70 -1.98
C LEU A 209 -12.71 12.85 -2.20
N ASP A 210 -13.78 12.85 -1.42
CA ASP A 210 -14.72 13.97 -1.29
C ASP A 210 -14.63 14.52 0.15
N GLY A 211 -13.82 15.56 0.32
CA GLY A 211 -13.41 15.99 1.65
C GLY A 211 -12.68 14.89 2.42
N SER A 212 -13.24 14.44 3.53
CA SER A 212 -12.74 13.30 4.30
C SER A 212 -13.32 11.95 3.88
N LYS A 213 -14.29 11.93 2.97
CA LYS A 213 -14.94 10.70 2.51
C LYS A 213 -14.09 9.97 1.48
N ILE A 214 -13.98 8.67 1.66
CA ILE A 214 -13.33 7.77 0.72
C ILE A 214 -14.42 7.19 -0.16
N MET A 215 -14.39 7.55 -1.45
CA MET A 215 -15.40 7.17 -2.44
C MET A 215 -14.84 6.11 -3.38
N GLN A 216 -15.58 5.02 -3.57
CA GLN A 216 -15.25 3.96 -4.52
C GLN A 216 -16.29 3.85 -5.62
N PRO A 217 -15.89 3.75 -6.90
CA PRO A 217 -16.84 3.53 -8.00
C PRO A 217 -17.70 2.29 -7.76
N GLY A 218 -19.02 2.44 -7.90
CA GLY A 218 -19.98 1.35 -7.71
C GLY A 218 -20.43 1.11 -6.28
N SER A 219 -19.60 1.47 -5.28
CA SER A 219 -19.95 1.30 -3.86
C SER A 219 -20.34 2.61 -3.16
N GLY A 220 -19.97 3.77 -3.74
CA GLY A 220 -20.17 5.07 -3.10
C GLY A 220 -19.17 5.35 -1.99
N GLU A 221 -19.63 5.90 -0.87
CA GLU A 221 -18.78 6.12 0.31
C GLU A 221 -18.46 4.79 0.99
N ILE A 222 -17.18 4.46 1.08
CA ILE A 222 -16.70 3.23 1.74
C ILE A 222 -16.09 3.51 3.11
N GLY A 223 -15.78 4.75 3.44
CA GLY A 223 -15.21 5.14 4.72
C GLY A 223 -14.82 6.59 4.81
N THR A 224 -14.27 6.95 5.94
CA THR A 224 -13.80 8.30 6.26
C THR A 224 -12.33 8.28 6.66
N LEU A 225 -11.64 9.33 6.24
CA LEU A 225 -10.25 9.63 6.62
C LEU A 225 -10.26 10.68 7.74
N THR A 226 -9.88 10.30 8.94
CA THR A 226 -9.79 11.20 10.11
C THR A 226 -8.35 11.24 10.60
N ALA A 227 -7.71 12.41 10.45
CA ALA A 227 -6.26 12.52 10.64
C ALA A 227 -5.51 11.49 9.76
N ASP A 228 -4.82 10.55 10.39
CA ASP A 228 -4.06 9.48 9.71
C ASP A 228 -4.74 8.09 9.89
N GLU A 229 -6.05 8.07 10.09
CA GLU A 229 -6.87 6.84 10.19
C GLU A 229 -7.94 6.77 9.11
N ILE A 230 -8.17 5.54 8.65
CA ILE A 230 -9.31 5.17 7.80
C ILE A 230 -10.23 4.30 8.61
N ASN A 231 -11.51 4.67 8.67
CA ASN A 231 -12.56 3.85 9.25
C ASN A 231 -13.77 3.87 8.32
N GLY A 232 -14.39 2.70 8.11
CA GLY A 232 -15.56 2.64 7.26
C GLY A 232 -16.38 1.37 7.41
N SER A 233 -17.63 1.47 6.94
CA SER A 233 -18.53 0.33 6.84
C SER A 233 -19.50 0.59 5.67
N PHE A 234 -19.55 -0.33 4.73
CA PHE A 234 -20.37 -0.21 3.53
C PHE A 234 -20.92 -1.56 3.10
N LYS A 235 -21.80 -1.57 2.12
CA LYS A 235 -22.29 -2.80 1.47
C LYS A 235 -21.50 -3.04 0.19
N ASP A 236 -21.03 -4.28 0.01
CA ASP A 236 -20.47 -4.71 -1.26
C ASP A 236 -21.58 -5.01 -2.29
N SER A 237 -21.18 -5.39 -3.49
CA SER A 237 -22.11 -5.73 -4.59
C SER A 237 -22.99 -6.96 -4.30
N HIS A 238 -22.65 -7.78 -3.32
CA HIS A 238 -23.38 -8.97 -2.90
C HIS A 238 -24.26 -8.71 -1.68
N GLY A 239 -24.22 -7.48 -1.12
CA GLY A 239 -25.00 -7.07 0.04
C GLY A 239 -24.34 -7.40 1.38
N ALA A 240 -23.15 -7.98 1.39
CA ALA A 240 -22.40 -8.18 2.64
C ALA A 240 -21.91 -6.83 3.20
N THR A 241 -21.94 -6.68 4.51
CA THR A 241 -21.37 -5.50 5.16
C THR A 241 -19.86 -5.68 5.26
N VAL A 242 -19.11 -4.77 4.64
CA VAL A 242 -17.67 -4.68 4.75
C VAL A 242 -17.31 -3.63 5.78
N THR A 243 -16.45 -3.97 6.73
CA THR A 243 -15.88 -3.03 7.70
C THR A 243 -14.40 -2.90 7.41
N ILE A 244 -13.90 -1.66 7.28
CA ILE A 244 -12.50 -1.36 7.02
C ILE A 244 -11.91 -0.51 8.14
N LYS A 245 -10.63 -0.76 8.46
CA LYS A 245 -9.82 0.04 9.38
C LYS A 245 -8.40 0.11 8.86
N GLY A 246 -7.83 1.30 8.80
CA GLY A 246 -6.47 1.51 8.32
C GLY A 246 -5.77 2.65 9.04
N LYS A 247 -4.44 2.63 8.98
CA LYS A 247 -3.58 3.67 9.56
C LYS A 247 -2.53 4.08 8.55
N ARG A 248 -2.18 5.36 8.57
CA ARG A 248 -1.08 5.88 7.78
C ARG A 248 0.25 5.35 8.28
N THR A 249 1.12 4.90 7.35
CA THR A 249 2.44 4.32 7.64
C THR A 249 3.56 4.98 6.80
N LEU A 250 3.17 5.79 5.78
CA LEU A 250 4.12 6.51 4.90
C LEU A 250 3.69 7.97 4.66
#